data_592d28f35ad0878d07955cd42e66185b
#
_entry.id   592d28f35ad0878d07955cd42e66185b
#
_cell.length_a   1.000
_cell.length_b   1.000
_cell.length_c   1.000
_cell.angle_alpha   90.00
_cell.angle_beta   90.00
_cell.angle_gamma   90.00
#
_symmetry.space_group_name_H-M   'P 1'
#
loop_
_entity.id
_entity.type
_entity.pdbx_description
1 polymer ?
#
loop_
_entity_poly.entity_id
_entity_poly.type
_entity_poly.pdbx_seq_one_letter_code
_entity_poly.pdbx_strand_id
1 'polypeptide(L)'
;MDRLRSVDGTRNREQSHRHLDELSHRMIKCFYKLTMCTVLIVTGSVALCEDSVASDVRKTPLVRAIERAKTSVVNIHSEKTARSEDSLFGSGKNRKVNGMGTGIVVDPRGYIVTNHHVIDGVDSLRVTMMDGSTYNARIISSNQSEDLAIIKINPNKKLTVMPPGTSSDLMLGETVIAVGNAFGYEHTVTSGIISSLSRDVEVNEKQSYKNLIQTDASINPGNSGGPLLNLDGEVVGINVAIRAGAQRIGFAIPIDDARKIIADLISTELLDHTYHGILANDIKQGDKQMLVLGQPAKDSPAEKSGLQKDDIVMKAGSVNVVDRVDLERAFMGHKPGDTIDLLIRREEKTQTVQITLADSASVVRTTPVSAPIVRAQNNEISNDPTLEKTWEVLGIRISKVPETQKHMLNPRYEGGMLIEEVRPQSPAAMNGMRRGDILVGLHIWETVNLSNVSYVLSNSKLPSFNPLKFYILRKNETLYGHLPLNLDSTP
;
A
#
# COMPACT_ATOMS: atom_id res chain seq x y z
N MET A 1 -53.94 -109.28 3.83
CA MET A 1 -54.54 -107.99 3.52
C MET A 1 -53.67 -106.89 4.20
N ASP A 2 -52.71 -106.42 3.52
CA ASP A 2 -51.92 -105.22 3.89
C ASP A 2 -50.70 -105.10 3.01
N ARG A 3 -50.84 -104.34 1.92
CA ARG A 3 -49.72 -103.78 1.14
C ARG A 3 -50.31 -102.92 0.03
N LEU A 4 -50.55 -101.63 0.30
CA LEU A 4 -50.65 -100.58 -0.68
C LEU A 4 -50.91 -99.21 0.00
N ARG A 5 -49.92 -98.59 0.60
CA ARG A 5 -49.91 -97.19 0.95
C ARG A 5 -48.47 -96.77 1.36
N SER A 6 -47.51 -96.61 0.48
CA SER A 6 -46.24 -95.95 0.82
C SER A 6 -45.42 -95.47 -0.41
N VAL A 7 -46.06 -95.19 -1.57
CA VAL A 7 -45.31 -94.78 -2.79
C VAL A 7 -45.63 -93.32 -3.19
N ASP A 8 -46.62 -92.64 -2.58
CA ASP A 8 -47.08 -91.34 -3.11
C ASP A 8 -46.48 -90.10 -2.33
N GLY A 9 -45.77 -90.30 -1.20
CA GLY A 9 -45.24 -89.20 -0.35
C GLY A 9 -43.84 -88.64 -0.78
N THR A 10 -43.06 -89.42 -1.51
CA THR A 10 -41.67 -89.06 -1.86
C THR A 10 -41.59 -88.24 -3.19
N ARG A 11 -42.47 -88.45 -4.13
CA ARG A 11 -42.53 -87.75 -5.43
C ARG A 11 -42.94 -86.26 -5.29
N ASN A 12 -43.82 -85.95 -4.38
CA ASN A 12 -44.31 -84.60 -4.15
C ASN A 12 -43.27 -83.74 -3.40
N ARG A 13 -42.41 -84.31 -2.58
CA ARG A 13 -41.33 -83.54 -1.88
C ARG A 13 -40.19 -83.17 -2.80
N GLU A 14 -39.77 -83.98 -3.69
CA GLU A 14 -38.71 -83.68 -4.69
C GLU A 14 -39.14 -82.61 -5.71
N GLN A 15 -40.39 -82.62 -6.14
CA GLN A 15 -40.94 -81.58 -7.05
C GLN A 15 -41.08 -80.23 -6.35
N SER A 16 -41.44 -80.18 -5.06
CA SER A 16 -41.50 -78.95 -4.23
C SER A 16 -40.12 -78.35 -4.02
N HIS A 17 -39.11 -79.15 -3.76
CA HIS A 17 -37.71 -78.66 -3.57
C HIS A 17 -37.11 -78.13 -4.87
N ARG A 18 -37.37 -78.77 -6.03
CA ARG A 18 -36.86 -78.27 -7.32
C ARG A 18 -37.55 -76.93 -7.71
N HIS A 19 -38.80 -76.75 -7.34
CA HIS A 19 -39.53 -75.49 -7.63
C HIS A 19 -39.07 -74.34 -6.76
N LEU A 20 -38.69 -74.61 -5.49
CA LEU A 20 -38.12 -73.62 -4.57
C LEU A 20 -36.70 -73.21 -4.96
N ASP A 21 -35.87 -74.16 -5.44
CA ASP A 21 -34.53 -73.85 -5.95
C ASP A 21 -34.53 -73.04 -7.24
N GLU A 22 -35.49 -73.33 -8.20
CA GLU A 22 -35.64 -72.51 -9.38
C GLU A 22 -36.15 -71.10 -9.09
N LEU A 23 -37.05 -70.94 -8.14
CA LEU A 23 -37.54 -69.63 -7.70
C LEU A 23 -36.45 -68.81 -7.00
N SER A 24 -35.65 -69.46 -6.14
CA SER A 24 -34.51 -68.79 -5.47
C SER A 24 -33.44 -68.35 -6.48
N HIS A 25 -33.13 -69.22 -7.48
CA HIS A 25 -32.20 -68.86 -8.56
C HIS A 25 -32.70 -67.72 -9.45
N ARG A 26 -34.00 -67.65 -9.71
CA ARG A 26 -34.64 -66.54 -10.47
C ARG A 26 -34.64 -65.25 -9.63
N MET A 27 -34.91 -65.30 -8.34
CA MET A 27 -34.84 -64.13 -7.46
C MET A 27 -33.41 -63.59 -7.33
N ILE A 28 -32.41 -64.45 -7.16
CA ILE A 28 -31.01 -64.04 -7.09
C ILE A 28 -30.54 -63.38 -8.39
N LYS A 29 -30.92 -63.97 -9.56
CA LYS A 29 -30.62 -63.34 -10.89
C LYS A 29 -31.34 -62.01 -11.09
N CYS A 30 -32.58 -61.83 -10.59
CA CYS A 30 -33.31 -60.58 -10.63
C CYS A 30 -32.68 -59.52 -9.73
N PHE A 31 -32.25 -59.93 -8.49
CA PHE A 31 -31.54 -59.05 -7.54
C PHE A 31 -30.18 -58.60 -8.09
N TYR A 32 -29.40 -59.49 -8.72
CA TYR A 32 -28.12 -59.16 -9.36
C TYR A 32 -28.31 -58.21 -10.56
N LYS A 33 -29.37 -58.38 -11.35
CA LYS A 33 -29.68 -57.43 -12.45
C LYS A 33 -30.14 -56.09 -11.93
N LEU A 34 -30.90 -56.04 -10.84
CA LEU A 34 -31.39 -54.80 -10.24
C LEU A 34 -30.23 -54.03 -9.56
N THR A 35 -29.33 -54.72 -8.85
CA THR A 35 -28.12 -54.10 -8.24
C THR A 35 -27.13 -53.64 -9.30
N MET A 36 -26.95 -54.37 -10.40
CA MET A 36 -26.12 -53.94 -11.52
C MET A 36 -26.67 -52.71 -12.25
N CYS A 37 -27.99 -52.63 -12.41
CA CYS A 37 -28.63 -51.43 -12.99
C CYS A 37 -28.51 -50.21 -12.06
N THR A 38 -28.67 -50.38 -10.74
CA THR A 38 -28.52 -49.28 -9.78
C THR A 38 -27.06 -48.81 -9.67
N VAL A 39 -26.08 -49.69 -9.71
CA VAL A 39 -24.65 -49.33 -9.76
C VAL A 39 -24.29 -48.59 -11.04
N LEU A 40 -24.84 -49.00 -12.21
CA LEU A 40 -24.61 -48.27 -13.47
C LEU A 40 -25.28 -46.89 -13.52
N ILE A 41 -26.42 -46.71 -12.86
CA ILE A 41 -27.11 -45.42 -12.79
C ILE A 41 -26.35 -44.47 -11.83
N VAL A 42 -25.81 -44.96 -10.71
CA VAL A 42 -25.02 -44.15 -9.77
C VAL A 42 -23.66 -43.79 -10.34
N THR A 43 -22.99 -44.69 -11.08
CA THR A 43 -21.71 -44.35 -11.75
C THR A 43 -21.91 -43.46 -12.96
N GLY A 44 -23.05 -43.52 -13.67
CA GLY A 44 -23.38 -42.59 -14.75
C GLY A 44 -23.75 -41.19 -14.29
N SER A 45 -24.29 -41.02 -13.06
CA SER A 45 -24.63 -39.71 -12.50
C SER A 45 -23.44 -38.94 -11.88
N VAL A 46 -22.36 -39.64 -11.55
CA VAL A 46 -21.13 -39.01 -11.04
C VAL A 46 -20.26 -38.45 -12.19
N ALA A 47 -20.46 -38.90 -13.43
CA ALA A 47 -19.68 -38.47 -14.60
C ALA A 47 -20.20 -37.19 -15.29
N LEU A 48 -21.27 -36.55 -14.78
CA LEU A 48 -21.90 -35.37 -15.42
C LEU A 48 -21.80 -34.08 -14.56
N CYS A 49 -20.96 -34.05 -13.54
CA CYS A 49 -20.47 -32.79 -13.04
C CYS A 49 -19.18 -32.41 -13.79
N GLU A 50 -19.29 -32.21 -15.11
CA GLU A 50 -18.33 -31.41 -15.83
C GLU A 50 -18.47 -30.00 -15.22
N ASP A 51 -17.46 -29.56 -14.43
CA ASP A 51 -17.27 -28.15 -14.15
C ASP A 51 -17.43 -27.42 -15.47
N SER A 52 -18.46 -26.58 -15.60
CA SER A 52 -18.72 -25.83 -16.83
C SER A 52 -17.59 -24.84 -17.02
N VAL A 53 -16.51 -25.31 -17.63
CA VAL A 53 -15.33 -24.48 -17.94
C VAL A 53 -15.79 -23.45 -18.98
N ALA A 54 -15.71 -22.18 -18.62
CA ALA A 54 -16.04 -21.10 -19.55
C ALA A 54 -15.21 -21.23 -20.82
N SER A 55 -15.85 -21.05 -21.98
CA SER A 55 -15.18 -21.04 -23.28
C SER A 55 -13.97 -20.10 -23.28
N ASP A 56 -12.84 -20.50 -23.86
CA ASP A 56 -11.62 -19.68 -23.94
C ASP A 56 -11.83 -18.35 -24.65
N VAL A 57 -12.81 -18.27 -25.56
CA VAL A 57 -13.20 -17.01 -26.22
C VAL A 57 -13.73 -15.97 -25.22
N ARG A 58 -14.32 -16.39 -24.10
CA ARG A 58 -14.83 -15.51 -23.05
C ARG A 58 -13.73 -15.02 -22.08
N LYS A 59 -12.59 -15.68 -22.06
CA LYS A 59 -11.43 -15.31 -21.24
C LYS A 59 -10.63 -14.18 -21.91
N THR A 60 -11.22 -13.00 -21.93
CA THR A 60 -10.55 -11.78 -22.42
C THR A 60 -9.33 -11.44 -21.57
N PRO A 61 -8.41 -10.55 -22.05
CA PRO A 61 -7.31 -10.05 -21.22
C PRO A 61 -7.79 -9.49 -19.87
N LEU A 62 -8.90 -8.76 -19.86
CA LEU A 62 -9.53 -8.23 -18.64
C LEU A 62 -9.91 -9.34 -17.65
N VAL A 63 -10.56 -10.41 -18.10
CA VAL A 63 -10.93 -11.56 -17.27
C VAL A 63 -9.67 -12.22 -16.68
N ARG A 64 -8.62 -12.41 -17.50
CA ARG A 64 -7.36 -13.02 -17.03
C ARG A 64 -6.64 -12.14 -16.00
N ALA A 65 -6.64 -10.83 -16.20
CA ALA A 65 -6.07 -9.88 -15.22
C ALA A 65 -6.78 -9.98 -13.87
N ILE A 66 -8.12 -10.03 -13.86
CA ILE A 66 -8.90 -10.18 -12.63
C ILE A 66 -8.64 -11.54 -11.97
N GLU A 67 -8.62 -12.64 -12.76
CA GLU A 67 -8.34 -13.99 -12.23
C GLU A 67 -6.97 -14.07 -11.55
N ARG A 68 -5.96 -13.37 -12.10
CA ARG A 68 -4.61 -13.31 -11.55
C ARG A 68 -4.56 -12.52 -10.24
N ALA A 69 -5.28 -11.42 -10.16
CA ALA A 69 -5.23 -10.49 -9.02
C ALA A 69 -6.15 -10.90 -7.85
N LYS A 70 -7.27 -11.56 -8.11
CA LYS A 70 -8.37 -11.77 -7.14
C LYS A 70 -7.95 -12.40 -5.81
N THR A 71 -6.96 -13.30 -5.81
CA THR A 71 -6.50 -13.99 -4.59
C THR A 71 -5.65 -13.13 -3.67
N SER A 72 -5.20 -11.97 -4.18
CA SER A 72 -4.33 -11.03 -3.46
C SER A 72 -5.09 -9.76 -3.03
N VAL A 73 -6.39 -9.66 -3.35
CA VAL A 73 -7.27 -8.56 -2.94
C VAL A 73 -8.14 -9.01 -1.78
N VAL A 74 -8.31 -8.16 -0.79
CA VAL A 74 -9.08 -8.45 0.40
C VAL A 74 -10.09 -7.36 0.69
N ASN A 75 -11.24 -7.74 1.28
CA ASN A 75 -12.25 -6.80 1.75
C ASN A 75 -11.95 -6.43 3.20
N ILE A 76 -12.01 -5.15 3.53
CA ILE A 76 -11.79 -4.62 4.87
C ILE A 76 -13.11 -4.06 5.40
N HIS A 77 -13.53 -4.58 6.54
CA HIS A 77 -14.65 -4.05 7.30
C HIS A 77 -14.12 -3.43 8.59
N SER A 78 -14.48 -2.17 8.82
CA SER A 78 -14.09 -1.42 10.02
C SER A 78 -15.31 -1.02 10.81
N GLU A 79 -15.20 -1.06 12.15
CA GLU A 79 -16.23 -0.55 13.06
C GLU A 79 -15.65 0.59 13.87
N LYS A 80 -16.38 1.71 13.93
CA LYS A 80 -16.03 2.90 14.72
C LYS A 80 -17.20 3.28 15.60
N THR A 81 -16.94 3.55 16.88
CA THR A 81 -17.94 4.05 17.82
C THR A 81 -17.98 5.58 17.74
N ALA A 82 -18.99 6.12 17.08
CA ALA A 82 -19.24 7.56 17.06
C ALA A 82 -19.99 7.97 18.33
N ARG A 83 -19.46 8.93 19.10
CA ARG A 83 -20.20 9.61 20.16
C ARG A 83 -21.09 10.66 19.50
N SER A 84 -22.38 10.65 19.78
CA SER A 84 -23.27 11.72 19.36
C SER A 84 -23.00 12.95 20.24
N GLU A 85 -22.36 13.98 19.70
CA GLU A 85 -22.16 15.26 20.37
C GLU A 85 -23.42 16.13 20.44
N ASP A 86 -24.53 15.72 19.81
CA ASP A 86 -25.75 16.51 19.64
C ASP A 86 -26.80 16.33 20.77
N SER A 87 -26.38 16.13 21.99
CA SER A 87 -27.39 16.13 23.09
C SER A 87 -26.87 16.83 24.33
N LEU A 88 -27.20 18.10 24.46
CA LEU A 88 -27.04 18.85 25.71
C LEU A 88 -27.88 18.29 26.88
N PHE A 89 -28.79 17.34 26.60
CA PHE A 89 -29.71 16.75 27.62
C PHE A 89 -30.10 15.29 27.35
N GLY A 90 -29.24 14.46 26.73
CA GLY A 90 -29.60 13.06 26.48
C GLY A 90 -28.45 12.11 26.73
N SER A 91 -28.72 10.95 27.30
CA SER A 91 -27.81 9.82 27.41
C SER A 91 -27.29 9.46 26.02
N GLY A 92 -26.08 9.93 25.69
CA GLY A 92 -25.44 9.71 24.39
C GLY A 92 -25.34 8.21 24.08
N LYS A 93 -26.23 7.70 23.24
CA LYS A 93 -26.11 6.34 22.71
C LYS A 93 -24.90 6.31 21.77
N ASN A 94 -23.87 5.56 22.14
CA ASN A 94 -22.79 5.24 21.24
C ASN A 94 -23.37 4.58 19.98
N ARG A 95 -23.18 5.21 18.81
CA ARG A 95 -23.60 4.66 17.53
C ARG A 95 -22.39 3.97 16.88
N LYS A 96 -22.51 2.69 16.60
CA LYS A 96 -21.53 2.00 15.76
C LYS A 96 -21.70 2.43 14.30
N VAL A 97 -20.64 2.91 13.70
CA VAL A 97 -20.56 3.24 12.28
C VAL A 97 -19.65 2.20 11.62
N ASN A 98 -20.19 1.55 10.59
CA ASN A 98 -19.42 0.57 9.81
C ASN A 98 -18.76 1.28 8.64
N GLY A 99 -17.47 1.07 8.48
CA GLY A 99 -16.68 1.47 7.34
C GLY A 99 -16.34 0.27 6.46
N MET A 100 -16.04 0.54 5.19
CA MET A 100 -15.66 -0.47 4.21
C MET A 100 -14.49 0.04 3.39
N GLY A 101 -13.59 -0.87 3.05
CA GLY A 101 -12.45 -0.62 2.19
C GLY A 101 -11.94 -1.91 1.57
N THR A 102 -10.89 -1.77 0.84
CA THR A 102 -10.17 -2.87 0.18
C THR A 102 -8.71 -2.82 0.59
N GLY A 103 -8.03 -3.95 0.51
CA GLY A 103 -6.60 -4.03 0.74
C GLY A 103 -5.92 -4.96 -0.26
N ILE A 104 -4.61 -4.85 -0.34
CA ILE A 104 -3.74 -5.62 -1.23
C ILE A 104 -2.73 -6.39 -0.37
N VAL A 105 -2.65 -7.70 -0.57
CA VAL A 105 -1.65 -8.53 0.11
C VAL A 105 -0.26 -8.21 -0.42
N VAL A 106 0.61 -7.72 0.46
CA VAL A 106 2.01 -7.37 0.14
C VAL A 106 3.02 -8.38 0.66
N ASP A 107 2.61 -9.27 1.60
CA ASP A 107 3.48 -10.34 2.11
C ASP A 107 2.67 -11.61 2.45
N PRO A 108 3.22 -12.82 2.13
CA PRO A 108 2.52 -14.10 2.36
C PRO A 108 2.16 -14.37 3.82
N ARG A 109 2.82 -13.72 4.76
CA ARG A 109 2.57 -13.84 6.20
C ARG A 109 1.33 -13.06 6.65
N GLY A 110 0.67 -12.32 5.74
CA GLY A 110 -0.59 -11.61 5.99
C GLY A 110 -0.43 -10.10 6.25
N TYR A 111 0.62 -9.46 5.74
CA TYR A 111 0.69 -8.01 5.68
C TYR A 111 -0.08 -7.51 4.46
N ILE A 112 -0.89 -6.50 4.68
CA ILE A 112 -1.85 -5.96 3.70
C ILE A 112 -1.70 -4.45 3.70
N VAL A 113 -1.57 -3.84 2.53
CA VAL A 113 -1.62 -2.39 2.37
C VAL A 113 -3.06 -1.96 2.08
N THR A 114 -3.45 -0.81 2.64
CA THR A 114 -4.72 -0.14 2.39
C THR A 114 -4.55 1.37 2.55
N ASN A 115 -5.60 2.16 2.34
CA ASN A 115 -5.53 3.58 2.65
C ASN A 115 -5.61 3.83 4.17
N HIS A 116 -4.95 4.91 4.63
CA HIS A 116 -5.01 5.34 6.03
C HIS A 116 -6.44 5.68 6.46
N HIS A 117 -7.20 6.41 5.62
CA HIS A 117 -8.58 6.78 5.95
C HIS A 117 -9.53 5.58 6.14
N VAL A 118 -9.20 4.39 5.62
CA VAL A 118 -9.98 3.16 5.83
C VAL A 118 -9.85 2.66 7.27
N ILE A 119 -8.70 2.95 7.92
CA ILE A 119 -8.36 2.45 9.26
C ILE A 119 -8.33 3.56 10.32
N ASP A 120 -8.62 4.82 9.95
CA ASP A 120 -8.52 5.96 10.86
C ASP A 120 -9.60 5.96 11.93
N GLY A 121 -9.16 5.92 13.19
CA GLY A 121 -10.02 5.99 14.37
C GLY A 121 -11.02 4.83 14.50
N VAL A 122 -10.68 3.64 13.98
CA VAL A 122 -11.53 2.45 14.06
C VAL A 122 -11.25 1.64 15.35
N ASP A 123 -12.32 1.05 15.92
CA ASP A 123 -12.23 0.22 17.12
C ASP A 123 -11.86 -1.23 16.77
N SER A 124 -12.31 -1.71 15.61
CA SER A 124 -12.02 -3.06 15.14
C SER A 124 -11.91 -3.14 13.62
N LEU A 125 -11.04 -4.04 13.16
CA LEU A 125 -10.81 -4.33 11.75
C LEU A 125 -11.02 -5.83 11.49
N ARG A 126 -11.79 -6.13 10.45
CA ARG A 126 -12.00 -7.49 9.95
C ARG A 126 -11.66 -7.54 8.46
N VAL A 127 -10.89 -8.54 8.09
CA VAL A 127 -10.50 -8.80 6.70
C VAL A 127 -11.18 -10.06 6.22
N THR A 128 -11.85 -9.98 5.07
CA THR A 128 -12.46 -11.11 4.38
C THR A 128 -11.68 -11.37 3.08
N MET A 129 -11.21 -12.61 2.93
CA MET A 129 -10.49 -13.07 1.73
C MET A 129 -11.48 -13.46 0.64
N MET A 130 -10.97 -13.64 -0.59
CA MET A 130 -11.77 -14.12 -1.74
C MET A 130 -12.45 -15.46 -1.52
N ASP A 131 -11.86 -16.35 -0.71
CA ASP A 131 -12.43 -17.67 -0.39
C ASP A 131 -13.46 -17.61 0.76
N GLY A 132 -13.86 -16.41 1.19
CA GLY A 132 -14.80 -16.18 2.29
C GLY A 132 -14.18 -16.33 3.68
N SER A 133 -12.90 -16.71 3.79
CA SER A 133 -12.23 -16.77 5.09
C SER A 133 -12.08 -15.38 5.71
N THR A 134 -12.33 -15.29 7.01
CA THR A 134 -12.38 -14.02 7.74
C THR A 134 -11.35 -13.99 8.86
N TYR A 135 -10.65 -12.88 9.01
CA TYR A 135 -9.59 -12.69 10.01
C TYR A 135 -9.75 -11.34 10.72
N ASN A 136 -9.47 -11.29 12.01
CA ASN A 136 -9.28 -10.03 12.70
C ASN A 136 -7.90 -9.46 12.29
N ALA A 137 -7.87 -8.16 12.01
CA ALA A 137 -6.65 -7.45 11.63
C ALA A 137 -6.21 -6.49 12.73
N ARG A 138 -4.92 -6.24 12.79
CA ARG A 138 -4.33 -5.18 13.62
C ARG A 138 -3.59 -4.18 12.73
N ILE A 139 -3.62 -2.92 13.10
CA ILE A 139 -2.85 -1.87 12.45
C ILE A 139 -1.38 -2.07 12.86
N ILE A 140 -0.48 -2.03 11.90
CA ILE A 140 0.97 -2.14 12.11
C ILE A 140 1.61 -0.77 12.07
N SER A 141 1.37 -0.03 10.98
CA SER A 141 1.96 1.26 10.71
C SER A 141 1.08 2.04 9.73
N SER A 142 1.21 3.35 9.71
CA SER A 142 0.48 4.18 8.74
C SER A 142 1.20 5.49 8.48
N ASN A 143 0.98 6.03 7.30
CA ASN A 143 1.39 7.36 6.89
C ASN A 143 0.13 8.14 6.48
N GLN A 144 -0.27 9.09 7.33
CA GLN A 144 -1.49 9.87 7.13
C GLN A 144 -1.35 10.85 5.95
N SER A 145 -0.16 11.45 5.75
CA SER A 145 0.06 12.42 4.67
C SER A 145 -0.05 11.80 3.30
N GLU A 146 0.40 10.55 3.16
CA GLU A 146 0.35 9.79 1.90
C GLU A 146 -0.86 8.86 1.82
N ASP A 147 -1.72 8.87 2.85
CA ASP A 147 -2.94 8.06 2.95
C ASP A 147 -2.71 6.55 2.75
N LEU A 148 -1.62 6.01 3.28
CA LEU A 148 -1.30 4.59 3.24
C LEU A 148 -1.16 3.99 4.64
N ALA A 149 -1.55 2.73 4.78
CA ALA A 149 -1.42 1.99 6.03
C ALA A 149 -1.14 0.51 5.77
N ILE A 150 -0.45 -0.11 6.73
CA ILE A 150 -0.22 -1.55 6.78
C ILE A 150 -1.03 -2.15 7.92
N ILE A 151 -1.82 -3.17 7.58
CA ILE A 151 -2.52 -3.99 8.55
C ILE A 151 -2.01 -5.44 8.48
N LYS A 152 -2.20 -6.18 9.56
CA LYS A 152 -1.70 -7.57 9.68
C LYS A 152 -2.81 -8.51 10.13
N ILE A 153 -2.97 -9.59 9.38
CA ILE A 153 -3.78 -10.75 9.75
C ILE A 153 -2.88 -11.97 10.02
N ASN A 154 -3.40 -12.97 10.72
CA ASN A 154 -2.71 -14.23 10.93
C ASN A 154 -3.39 -15.33 10.12
N PRO A 155 -3.02 -15.52 8.85
CA PRO A 155 -3.66 -16.50 7.99
C PRO A 155 -3.19 -17.93 8.32
N ASN A 156 -4.08 -18.91 8.13
CA ASN A 156 -3.77 -20.33 8.33
C ASN A 156 -2.92 -20.94 7.21
N LYS A 157 -2.79 -20.22 6.09
CA LYS A 157 -2.01 -20.61 4.90
C LYS A 157 -1.23 -19.41 4.37
N LYS A 158 -0.14 -19.65 3.64
CA LYS A 158 0.57 -18.56 2.95
C LYS A 158 -0.37 -17.89 1.93
N LEU A 159 -0.42 -16.56 1.95
CA LEU A 159 -1.23 -15.78 1.03
C LEU A 159 -0.48 -15.55 -0.29
N THR A 160 -1.26 -15.36 -1.36
CA THR A 160 -0.73 -14.92 -2.65
C THR A 160 -0.46 -13.42 -2.58
N VAL A 161 0.76 -13.03 -2.93
CA VAL A 161 1.14 -11.62 -3.03
C VAL A 161 0.75 -11.09 -4.40
N MET A 162 0.29 -9.86 -4.44
CA MET A 162 -0.08 -9.18 -5.68
C MET A 162 1.17 -8.92 -6.54
N PRO A 163 1.13 -9.25 -7.84
CA PRO A 163 2.22 -8.91 -8.76
C PRO A 163 2.41 -7.39 -8.83
N PRO A 164 3.63 -6.88 -8.57
CA PRO A 164 3.91 -5.46 -8.69
C PRO A 164 3.98 -5.07 -10.17
N GLY A 165 3.28 -3.99 -10.54
CA GLY A 165 3.41 -3.32 -11.84
C GLY A 165 4.33 -2.10 -11.74
N THR A 166 4.18 -1.18 -12.67
CA THR A 166 4.93 0.09 -12.73
C THR A 166 3.96 1.19 -13.14
N SER A 167 4.09 2.37 -12.53
CA SER A 167 3.27 3.53 -12.89
C SER A 167 3.99 4.55 -13.76
N SER A 168 5.32 4.50 -13.83
CA SER A 168 6.13 5.44 -14.61
C SER A 168 6.08 5.20 -16.13
N ASP A 169 5.58 4.06 -16.59
CA ASP A 169 5.41 3.73 -18.01
C ASP A 169 3.95 3.73 -18.49
N LEU A 170 3.02 4.16 -17.65
CA LEU A 170 1.62 4.27 -18.00
C LEU A 170 1.38 5.23 -19.16
N MET A 171 0.41 4.90 -20.00
CA MET A 171 0.02 5.70 -21.16
C MET A 171 -1.39 6.27 -21.01
N LEU A 172 -1.61 7.48 -21.52
CA LEU A 172 -2.96 8.04 -21.65
C LEU A 172 -3.80 7.14 -22.56
N GLY A 173 -5.01 6.79 -22.10
CA GLY A 173 -5.90 5.90 -22.83
C GLY A 173 -5.63 4.41 -22.56
N GLU A 174 -4.63 4.05 -21.78
CA GLU A 174 -4.37 2.68 -21.36
C GLU A 174 -5.55 2.12 -20.55
N THR A 175 -5.98 0.89 -20.85
CA THR A 175 -7.07 0.23 -20.14
C THR A 175 -6.64 -0.19 -18.75
N VAL A 176 -7.42 0.22 -17.74
CA VAL A 176 -7.19 -0.14 -16.34
C VAL A 176 -8.43 -0.75 -15.70
N ILE A 177 -8.21 -1.51 -14.64
CA ILE A 177 -9.22 -2.25 -13.90
C ILE A 177 -9.11 -1.89 -12.43
N ALA A 178 -10.15 -1.32 -11.85
CA ALA A 178 -10.23 -1.13 -10.42
C ALA A 178 -10.96 -2.31 -9.77
N VAL A 179 -10.34 -2.88 -8.75
CA VAL A 179 -10.89 -4.00 -7.99
C VAL A 179 -11.11 -3.57 -6.55
N GLY A 180 -12.25 -3.95 -5.97
CA GLY A 180 -12.55 -3.61 -4.59
C GLY A 180 -13.88 -4.15 -4.09
N ASN A 181 -14.35 -3.59 -2.97
CA ASN A 181 -15.59 -3.95 -2.30
C ASN A 181 -16.56 -2.75 -2.30
N ALA A 182 -16.89 -2.21 -3.47
CA ALA A 182 -17.77 -1.07 -3.55
C ALA A 182 -19.14 -1.37 -2.91
N PHE A 183 -19.57 -0.52 -1.99
CA PHE A 183 -20.84 -0.61 -1.27
C PHE A 183 -21.08 -1.91 -0.50
N GLY A 184 -20.04 -2.69 -0.19
CA GLY A 184 -20.16 -3.99 0.49
C GLY A 184 -20.67 -5.13 -0.40
N TYR A 185 -20.79 -4.92 -1.71
CA TYR A 185 -20.99 -5.96 -2.70
C TYR A 185 -19.64 -6.58 -3.00
N GLU A 186 -19.26 -7.59 -2.27
CA GLU A 186 -17.97 -8.26 -2.36
C GLU A 186 -17.48 -8.43 -3.81
N HIS A 187 -16.20 -8.09 -4.07
CA HIS A 187 -15.55 -8.27 -5.37
C HIS A 187 -16.12 -7.43 -6.53
N THR A 188 -16.39 -6.16 -6.29
CA THR A 188 -16.76 -5.23 -7.36
C THR A 188 -15.56 -4.96 -8.27
N VAL A 189 -15.77 -5.10 -9.57
CA VAL A 189 -14.78 -4.79 -10.60
C VAL A 189 -15.34 -3.70 -11.51
N THR A 190 -14.56 -2.67 -11.74
CA THR A 190 -14.87 -1.63 -12.73
C THR A 190 -13.69 -1.46 -13.68
N SER A 191 -13.94 -1.09 -14.93
CA SER A 191 -12.88 -0.83 -15.92
C SER A 191 -13.05 0.54 -16.53
N GLY A 192 -11.95 1.09 -16.95
CA GLY A 192 -11.86 2.39 -17.61
C GLY A 192 -10.49 2.57 -18.25
N ILE A 193 -10.09 3.81 -18.44
CA ILE A 193 -8.80 4.18 -19.01
C ILE A 193 -8.06 5.15 -18.11
N ILE A 194 -6.75 5.28 -18.32
CA ILE A 194 -5.95 6.36 -17.75
C ILE A 194 -6.34 7.67 -18.42
N SER A 195 -6.95 8.57 -17.65
CA SER A 195 -7.40 9.89 -18.12
C SER A 195 -6.35 10.99 -17.89
N SER A 196 -5.48 10.83 -16.89
CA SER A 196 -4.31 11.68 -16.63
C SER A 196 -3.25 10.90 -15.84
N LEU A 197 -1.98 11.15 -16.14
CA LEU A 197 -0.85 10.49 -15.49
C LEU A 197 -0.46 11.18 -14.17
N SER A 198 -0.83 12.45 -13.97
CA SER A 198 -0.50 13.21 -12.76
C SER A 198 -1.58 14.25 -12.51
N ARG A 199 -2.16 14.23 -11.32
CA ARG A 199 -3.13 15.22 -10.83
C ARG A 199 -2.87 15.51 -9.36
N ASP A 200 -2.86 16.79 -9.03
CA ASP A 200 -2.90 17.25 -7.65
C ASP A 200 -4.36 17.51 -7.27
N VAL A 201 -4.81 16.93 -6.16
CA VAL A 201 -6.22 17.01 -5.73
C VAL A 201 -6.26 17.44 -4.27
N GLU A 202 -6.86 18.60 -4.01
CA GLU A 202 -7.17 19.06 -2.64
C GLU A 202 -8.57 18.55 -2.26
N VAL A 203 -8.64 17.69 -1.23
CA VAL A 203 -9.92 17.14 -0.73
C VAL A 203 -10.53 18.06 0.32
N ASN A 204 -9.69 18.59 1.20
CA ASN A 204 -10.04 19.56 2.23
C ASN A 204 -8.76 20.25 2.75
N GLU A 205 -8.91 21.18 3.71
CA GLU A 205 -7.77 21.91 4.31
C GLU A 205 -6.68 21.04 4.95
N LYS A 206 -6.99 19.78 5.28
CA LYS A 206 -6.08 18.85 5.96
C LYS A 206 -5.54 17.74 5.06
N GLN A 207 -6.17 17.48 3.91
CA GLN A 207 -5.83 16.37 3.04
C GLN A 207 -5.69 16.87 1.59
N SER A 208 -4.49 16.77 1.06
CA SER A 208 -4.19 16.97 -0.35
C SER A 208 -3.38 15.79 -0.87
N TYR A 209 -3.67 15.36 -2.06
CA TYR A 209 -2.91 14.33 -2.76
C TYR A 209 -2.15 14.97 -3.92
N LYS A 210 -0.93 14.52 -4.13
CA LYS A 210 -0.10 14.96 -5.27
C LYS A 210 0.14 13.80 -6.21
N ASN A 211 0.34 14.12 -7.49
CA ASN A 211 0.75 13.16 -8.51
C ASN A 211 -0.20 11.95 -8.69
N LEU A 212 -1.51 12.10 -8.44
CA LEU A 212 -2.45 10.99 -8.60
C LEU A 212 -2.65 10.62 -10.07
N ILE A 213 -2.80 9.33 -10.33
CA ILE A 213 -3.35 8.81 -11.59
C ILE A 213 -4.84 9.13 -11.60
N GLN A 214 -5.34 9.72 -12.70
CA GLN A 214 -6.77 9.91 -12.94
C GLN A 214 -7.28 8.84 -13.90
N THR A 215 -8.44 8.25 -13.59
CA THR A 215 -9.13 7.26 -14.43
C THR A 215 -10.62 7.54 -14.47
N ASP A 216 -11.31 7.10 -15.54
CA ASP A 216 -12.77 7.08 -15.62
C ASP A 216 -13.38 5.74 -15.13
N ALA A 217 -12.55 4.77 -14.74
CA ALA A 217 -13.01 3.62 -13.98
C ALA A 217 -13.73 4.09 -12.70
N SER A 218 -14.89 3.51 -12.40
CA SER A 218 -15.69 3.95 -11.25
C SER A 218 -15.01 3.58 -9.93
N ILE A 219 -14.50 4.59 -9.23
CA ILE A 219 -13.96 4.48 -7.87
C ILE A 219 -15.01 5.02 -6.90
N ASN A 220 -15.52 4.16 -6.03
CA ASN A 220 -16.55 4.46 -5.05
C ASN A 220 -16.09 4.06 -3.64
N PRO A 221 -16.75 4.56 -2.56
CA PRO A 221 -16.50 4.08 -1.21
C PRO A 221 -16.57 2.55 -1.15
N GLY A 222 -15.51 1.94 -0.61
CA GLY A 222 -15.28 0.49 -0.60
C GLY A 222 -14.18 0.02 -1.56
N ASN A 223 -13.90 0.73 -2.67
CA ASN A 223 -12.75 0.44 -3.54
C ASN A 223 -11.45 1.09 -3.02
N SER A 224 -11.53 2.05 -2.07
CA SER A 224 -10.35 2.66 -1.43
C SER A 224 -9.41 1.61 -0.86
N GLY A 225 -8.12 1.73 -1.13
CA GLY A 225 -7.06 0.81 -0.72
C GLY A 225 -6.92 -0.43 -1.61
N GLY A 226 -7.85 -0.63 -2.56
CA GLY A 226 -7.77 -1.68 -3.56
C GLY A 226 -6.87 -1.34 -4.74
N PRO A 227 -6.48 -2.31 -5.56
CA PRO A 227 -5.60 -2.08 -6.69
C PRO A 227 -6.31 -1.45 -7.89
N LEU A 228 -5.58 -0.57 -8.59
CA LEU A 228 -5.77 -0.26 -9.99
C LEU A 228 -4.80 -1.15 -10.77
N LEU A 229 -5.31 -1.98 -11.68
CA LEU A 229 -4.55 -2.98 -12.43
C LEU A 229 -4.42 -2.58 -13.90
N ASN A 230 -3.31 -2.99 -14.55
CA ASN A 230 -3.21 -3.05 -15.99
C ASN A 230 -3.84 -4.36 -16.54
N LEU A 231 -3.82 -4.56 -17.86
CA LEU A 231 -4.37 -5.77 -18.49
C LEU A 231 -3.51 -7.03 -18.25
N ASP A 232 -2.28 -6.87 -17.75
CA ASP A 232 -1.44 -7.99 -17.31
C ASP A 232 -1.76 -8.45 -15.88
N GLY A 233 -2.67 -7.74 -15.19
CA GLY A 233 -3.08 -8.03 -13.82
C GLY A 233 -2.07 -7.60 -12.78
N GLU A 234 -1.22 -6.63 -13.12
CA GLU A 234 -0.23 -6.02 -12.24
C GLU A 234 -0.78 -4.72 -11.64
N VAL A 235 -0.39 -4.41 -10.41
CA VAL A 235 -0.82 -3.17 -9.75
C VAL A 235 -0.05 -1.99 -10.31
N VAL A 236 -0.78 -1.02 -10.85
CA VAL A 236 -0.23 0.25 -11.34
C VAL A 236 -0.58 1.43 -10.42
N GLY A 237 -1.54 1.23 -9.48
CA GLY A 237 -1.90 2.23 -8.48
C GLY A 237 -2.76 1.65 -7.36
N ILE A 238 -2.94 2.44 -6.29
CA ILE A 238 -3.83 2.14 -5.17
C ILE A 238 -5.00 3.11 -5.23
N ASN A 239 -6.23 2.59 -5.37
CA ASN A 239 -7.43 3.39 -5.53
C ASN A 239 -7.71 4.27 -4.31
N VAL A 240 -8.08 5.53 -4.55
CA VAL A 240 -8.51 6.48 -3.52
C VAL A 240 -9.89 7.01 -3.87
N ALA A 241 -10.90 6.74 -3.06
CA ALA A 241 -12.24 7.28 -3.24
C ALA A 241 -12.30 8.71 -2.69
N ILE A 242 -12.14 9.69 -3.56
CA ILE A 242 -12.23 11.11 -3.22
C ILE A 242 -13.64 11.60 -3.56
N ARG A 243 -14.31 12.25 -2.60
CA ARG A 243 -15.59 12.95 -2.86
C ARG A 243 -15.36 14.22 -3.69
N ALA A 244 -15.08 14.07 -4.95
CA ALA A 244 -14.80 15.23 -5.83
C ALA A 244 -16.05 15.82 -6.51
N GLY A 245 -17.27 15.38 -6.19
CA GLY A 245 -18.52 15.92 -6.75
C GLY A 245 -18.71 15.72 -8.27
N ALA A 246 -17.72 15.19 -8.96
CA ALA A 246 -17.75 14.95 -10.40
C ALA A 246 -18.00 13.47 -10.69
N GLN A 247 -18.94 13.19 -11.58
CA GLN A 247 -19.20 11.82 -12.05
C GLN A 247 -18.06 11.39 -12.98
N ARG A 248 -17.65 10.10 -12.90
CA ARG A 248 -16.63 9.47 -13.76
C ARG A 248 -15.22 10.06 -13.60
N ILE A 249 -14.87 10.48 -12.39
CA ILE A 249 -13.49 10.83 -12.06
C ILE A 249 -13.07 9.97 -10.87
N GLY A 250 -12.17 9.04 -11.11
CA GLY A 250 -11.50 8.22 -10.12
C GLY A 250 -10.04 8.60 -10.01
N PHE A 251 -9.44 8.32 -8.85
CA PHE A 251 -8.04 8.58 -8.58
C PHE A 251 -7.35 7.36 -7.97
N ALA A 252 -6.05 7.24 -8.24
CA ALA A 252 -5.21 6.23 -7.60
C ALA A 252 -3.82 6.82 -7.29
N ILE A 253 -3.25 6.41 -6.15
CA ILE A 253 -1.86 6.70 -5.80
C ILE A 253 -0.97 5.85 -6.73
N PRO A 254 -0.01 6.45 -7.46
CA PRO A 254 0.88 5.69 -8.34
C PRO A 254 1.65 4.61 -7.57
N ILE A 255 1.77 3.41 -8.16
CA ILE A 255 2.40 2.29 -7.44
C ILE A 255 3.89 2.54 -7.16
N ASP A 256 4.61 3.26 -8.04
CA ASP A 256 6.03 3.56 -7.83
C ASP A 256 6.25 4.48 -6.62
N ASP A 257 5.29 5.39 -6.33
CA ASP A 257 5.33 6.22 -5.13
C ASP A 257 4.84 5.44 -3.91
N ALA A 258 3.73 4.69 -4.03
CA ALA A 258 3.20 3.86 -2.95
C ALA A 258 4.22 2.83 -2.46
N ARG A 259 5.04 2.25 -3.36
CA ARG A 259 6.03 1.22 -3.04
C ARG A 259 7.12 1.71 -2.09
N LYS A 260 7.57 2.97 -2.26
CA LYS A 260 8.54 3.61 -1.35
C LYS A 260 7.98 3.70 0.05
N ILE A 261 6.73 4.17 0.16
CA ILE A 261 6.04 4.33 1.44
C ILE A 261 5.73 2.97 2.07
N ILE A 262 5.30 1.98 1.29
CA ILE A 262 5.06 0.61 1.78
C ILE A 262 6.35 0.03 2.36
N ALA A 263 7.50 0.18 1.67
CA ALA A 263 8.79 -0.29 2.17
C ALA A 263 9.14 0.35 3.52
N ASP A 264 8.94 1.66 3.65
CA ASP A 264 9.18 2.37 4.91
C ASP A 264 8.23 1.89 6.03
N LEU A 265 6.94 1.65 5.70
CA LEU A 265 5.93 1.18 6.65
C LEU A 265 6.13 -0.27 7.12
N ILE A 266 6.80 -1.12 6.33
CA ILE A 266 7.16 -2.50 6.70
C ILE A 266 8.65 -2.65 7.02
N SER A 267 9.37 -1.55 7.14
CA SER A 267 10.81 -1.62 7.36
C SER A 267 11.14 -2.42 8.61
N THR A 268 12.18 -3.23 8.52
CA THR A 268 12.63 -4.07 9.64
C THR A 268 13.17 -3.23 10.79
N GLU A 269 13.59 -2.02 10.52
CA GLU A 269 13.96 -1.05 11.55
C GLU A 269 12.76 -0.67 12.44
N LEU A 270 11.59 -0.49 11.81
CA LEU A 270 10.35 -0.19 12.52
C LEU A 270 9.75 -1.42 13.21
N LEU A 271 9.76 -2.59 12.54
CA LEU A 271 9.02 -3.77 12.98
C LEU A 271 9.83 -4.69 13.89
N ASP A 272 11.11 -4.89 13.59
CA ASP A 272 11.97 -5.90 14.19
C ASP A 272 13.16 -5.30 14.95
N HIS A 273 13.27 -3.96 14.95
CA HIS A 273 14.41 -3.21 15.53
C HIS A 273 15.76 -3.63 14.94
N THR A 274 15.78 -4.08 13.69
CA THR A 274 17.01 -4.45 12.98
C THR A 274 17.37 -3.39 11.95
N TYR A 275 18.66 -3.23 11.72
CA TYR A 275 19.21 -2.25 10.79
C TYR A 275 20.16 -2.92 9.80
N HIS A 276 20.00 -2.65 8.52
CA HIS A 276 20.87 -3.14 7.45
C HIS A 276 21.69 -2.06 6.76
N GLY A 277 21.21 -0.82 6.68
CA GLY A 277 21.91 0.32 6.06
C GLY A 277 22.02 0.26 4.54
N ILE A 278 21.20 -0.57 3.88
CA ILE A 278 21.10 -0.63 2.42
C ILE A 278 20.26 0.57 1.95
N LEU A 279 20.83 1.39 1.10
CA LEU A 279 20.12 2.42 0.34
C LEU A 279 19.96 1.91 -1.09
N ALA A 280 18.75 1.93 -1.63
CA ALA A 280 18.47 1.36 -2.94
C ALA A 280 17.38 2.14 -3.69
N ASN A 281 17.39 2.00 -5.02
CA ASN A 281 16.42 2.60 -5.91
C ASN A 281 15.77 1.50 -6.75
N ASP A 282 14.45 1.60 -6.90
CA ASP A 282 13.68 0.77 -7.83
C ASP A 282 13.88 1.32 -9.24
N ILE A 283 14.42 0.50 -10.14
CA ILE A 283 14.69 0.89 -11.53
C ILE A 283 13.95 -0.07 -12.46
N LYS A 284 13.28 0.47 -13.48
CA LYS A 284 12.74 -0.30 -14.59
C LYS A 284 13.56 -0.07 -15.84
N GLN A 285 13.99 -1.15 -16.48
CA GLN A 285 14.68 -1.14 -17.75
C GLN A 285 13.99 -2.10 -18.74
N GLY A 286 13.25 -1.56 -19.70
CA GLY A 286 12.33 -2.34 -20.51
C GLY A 286 11.28 -3.01 -19.64
N ASP A 287 11.08 -4.33 -19.80
CA ASP A 287 10.10 -5.11 -19.00
C ASP A 287 10.68 -5.62 -17.66
N LYS A 288 11.92 -5.26 -17.33
CA LYS A 288 12.58 -5.76 -16.11
C LYS A 288 12.62 -4.70 -15.03
N GLN A 289 12.04 -5.02 -13.88
CA GLN A 289 12.23 -4.27 -12.64
C GLN A 289 13.46 -4.82 -11.91
N MET A 290 14.23 -3.95 -11.28
CA MET A 290 15.41 -4.32 -10.52
C MET A 290 15.68 -3.34 -9.38
N LEU A 291 16.19 -3.86 -8.28
CA LEU A 291 16.63 -3.07 -7.14
C LEU A 291 18.13 -2.78 -7.28
N VAL A 292 18.48 -1.52 -7.49
CA VAL A 292 19.87 -1.07 -7.66
C VAL A 292 20.32 -0.35 -6.41
N LEU A 293 21.45 -0.77 -5.83
CA LEU A 293 21.98 -0.17 -4.62
C LEU A 293 22.55 1.24 -4.90
N GLY A 294 22.21 2.16 -4.01
CA GLY A 294 22.94 3.42 -3.84
C GLY A 294 24.23 3.20 -3.05
N GLN A 295 24.85 4.29 -2.61
CA GLN A 295 25.97 4.19 -1.67
C GLN A 295 25.46 3.63 -0.35
N PRO A 296 25.98 2.51 0.18
CA PRO A 296 25.61 2.00 1.48
C PRO A 296 25.83 3.05 2.59
N ALA A 297 24.99 3.03 3.61
CA ALA A 297 25.15 3.95 4.74
C ALA A 297 26.50 3.70 5.44
N LYS A 298 27.18 4.78 5.79
CA LYS A 298 28.50 4.70 6.45
C LYS A 298 28.43 3.91 7.76
N ASP A 299 29.43 3.08 8.01
CA ASP A 299 29.56 2.22 9.20
C ASP A 299 28.43 1.20 9.38
N SER A 300 27.56 1.05 8.35
CA SER A 300 26.42 0.13 8.36
C SER A 300 26.82 -1.34 8.12
N PRO A 301 25.92 -2.30 8.44
CA PRO A 301 26.07 -3.69 8.01
C PRO A 301 26.29 -3.84 6.51
N ALA A 302 25.57 -3.07 5.69
CA ALA A 302 25.70 -3.10 4.24
C ALA A 302 27.11 -2.73 3.76
N GLU A 303 27.68 -1.66 4.29
CA GLU A 303 29.05 -1.25 3.96
C GLU A 303 30.07 -2.30 4.44
N LYS A 304 29.92 -2.79 5.68
CA LYS A 304 30.80 -3.82 6.27
C LYS A 304 30.77 -5.14 5.53
N SER A 305 29.63 -5.48 4.91
CA SER A 305 29.48 -6.70 4.09
C SER A 305 30.14 -6.58 2.71
N GLY A 306 30.61 -5.39 2.32
CA GLY A 306 31.23 -5.14 1.02
C GLY A 306 30.24 -4.90 -0.11
N LEU A 307 28.98 -4.58 0.19
CA LEU A 307 28.03 -4.08 -0.81
C LEU A 307 28.51 -2.72 -1.35
N GLN A 308 28.26 -2.47 -2.62
CA GLN A 308 28.74 -1.29 -3.33
C GLN A 308 27.59 -0.62 -4.08
N LYS A 309 27.77 0.65 -4.39
CA LYS A 309 26.89 1.37 -5.29
C LYS A 309 26.83 0.65 -6.64
N ASP A 310 25.65 0.65 -7.25
CA ASP A 310 25.33 0.03 -8.55
C ASP A 310 25.28 -1.52 -8.53
N ASP A 311 25.43 -2.17 -7.36
CA ASP A 311 25.07 -3.58 -7.21
C ASP A 311 23.56 -3.76 -7.44
N ILE A 312 23.18 -4.82 -8.14
CA ILE A 312 21.77 -5.19 -8.33
C ILE A 312 21.43 -6.35 -7.44
N VAL A 313 20.51 -6.16 -6.51
CA VAL A 313 20.05 -7.24 -5.63
C VAL A 313 19.03 -8.09 -6.38
N MET A 314 19.33 -9.37 -6.56
CA MET A 314 18.47 -10.32 -7.25
C MET A 314 17.67 -11.18 -6.28
N LYS A 315 18.26 -11.49 -5.11
CA LYS A 315 17.65 -12.34 -4.09
C LYS A 315 18.19 -12.00 -2.71
N ALA A 316 17.34 -12.06 -1.70
CA ALA A 316 17.72 -11.94 -0.30
C ALA A 316 17.11 -13.12 0.47
N GLY A 317 17.94 -13.97 1.08
CA GLY A 317 17.50 -15.22 1.67
C GLY A 317 16.68 -16.08 0.69
N SER A 318 15.41 -16.31 0.98
CA SER A 318 14.49 -17.08 0.11
C SER A 318 13.67 -16.19 -0.85
N VAL A 319 13.72 -14.86 -0.73
CA VAL A 319 12.88 -13.91 -1.47
C VAL A 319 13.61 -13.43 -2.72
N ASN A 320 12.97 -13.55 -3.88
CA ASN A 320 13.43 -12.85 -5.08
C ASN A 320 13.16 -11.36 -4.89
N VAL A 321 14.13 -10.51 -5.22
CA VAL A 321 14.07 -9.08 -4.99
C VAL A 321 14.02 -8.36 -6.33
N VAL A 322 12.96 -7.58 -6.52
CA VAL A 322 12.81 -6.70 -7.67
C VAL A 322 12.64 -5.23 -7.25
N ASP A 323 12.26 -5.00 -5.98
CA ASP A 323 12.02 -3.67 -5.42
C ASP A 323 12.38 -3.60 -3.92
N ARG A 324 12.24 -2.40 -3.33
CA ARG A 324 12.51 -2.17 -1.90
C ARG A 324 11.55 -2.93 -0.99
N VAL A 325 10.30 -3.13 -1.41
CA VAL A 325 9.31 -3.89 -0.61
C VAL A 325 9.76 -5.33 -0.45
N ASP A 326 10.25 -5.96 -1.53
CA ASP A 326 10.79 -7.32 -1.49
C ASP A 326 12.02 -7.42 -0.60
N LEU A 327 12.89 -6.40 -0.61
CA LEU A 327 14.07 -6.36 0.25
C LEU A 327 13.67 -6.34 1.73
N GLU A 328 12.75 -5.44 2.13
CA GLU A 328 12.26 -5.38 3.51
C GLU A 328 11.54 -6.67 3.91
N ARG A 329 10.74 -7.24 3.02
CA ARG A 329 10.08 -8.54 3.22
C ARG A 329 11.08 -9.67 3.50
N ALA A 330 12.22 -9.64 2.83
CA ALA A 330 13.27 -10.66 3.01
C ALA A 330 13.93 -10.56 4.40
N PHE A 331 14.10 -9.36 4.92
CA PHE A 331 14.70 -9.12 6.23
C PHE A 331 13.70 -9.22 7.39
N MET A 332 12.41 -9.07 7.11
CA MET A 332 11.36 -9.04 8.12
C MET A 332 11.30 -10.33 8.95
N GLY A 333 11.25 -10.20 10.28
CA GLY A 333 11.20 -11.31 11.25
C GLY A 333 12.57 -11.82 11.66
N HIS A 334 13.66 -11.23 11.18
CA HIS A 334 15.01 -11.52 11.65
C HIS A 334 15.38 -10.65 12.86
N LYS A 335 16.37 -11.12 13.61
CA LYS A 335 16.86 -10.47 14.84
C LYS A 335 18.22 -9.82 14.61
N PRO A 336 18.61 -8.84 15.45
CA PRO A 336 20.00 -8.37 15.47
C PRO A 336 20.97 -9.53 15.63
N GLY A 337 22.02 -9.56 14.79
CA GLY A 337 23.00 -10.65 14.72
C GLY A 337 22.70 -11.76 13.72
N ASP A 338 21.47 -11.83 13.19
CA ASP A 338 21.16 -12.78 12.12
C ASP A 338 21.89 -12.40 10.83
N THR A 339 22.34 -13.43 10.10
CA THR A 339 23.04 -13.27 8.82
C THR A 339 22.16 -13.72 7.66
N ILE A 340 22.09 -12.92 6.61
CA ILE A 340 21.27 -13.17 5.43
C ILE A 340 22.15 -13.14 4.19
N ASP A 341 21.97 -14.13 3.31
CA ASP A 341 22.65 -14.19 2.03
C ASP A 341 21.94 -13.31 1.00
N LEU A 342 22.68 -12.40 0.39
CA LEU A 342 22.23 -11.56 -0.71
C LEU A 342 22.90 -12.05 -2.01
N LEU A 343 22.10 -12.49 -2.98
CA LEU A 343 22.58 -12.75 -4.33
C LEU A 343 22.53 -11.43 -5.10
N ILE A 344 23.69 -10.90 -5.42
CA ILE A 344 23.82 -9.64 -6.16
C ILE A 344 24.46 -9.86 -7.52
N ARG A 345 24.17 -8.95 -8.43
CA ARG A 345 24.93 -8.79 -9.68
C ARG A 345 25.73 -7.49 -9.61
N ARG A 346 27.05 -7.64 -9.69
CA ARG A 346 28.01 -6.53 -9.77
C ARG A 346 28.63 -6.57 -11.15
N GLU A 347 28.43 -5.54 -11.94
CA GLU A 347 28.77 -5.53 -13.36
C GLU A 347 28.07 -6.73 -14.06
N GLU A 348 28.84 -7.66 -14.66
CA GLU A 348 28.33 -8.87 -15.32
C GLU A 348 28.46 -10.15 -14.48
N LYS A 349 28.91 -10.03 -13.22
CA LYS A 349 29.16 -11.20 -12.34
C LYS A 349 28.14 -11.30 -11.23
N THR A 350 27.59 -12.48 -11.07
CA THR A 350 26.72 -12.82 -9.94
C THR A 350 27.55 -13.33 -8.79
N GLN A 351 27.32 -12.80 -7.58
CA GLN A 351 28.00 -13.24 -6.36
C GLN A 351 27.06 -13.19 -5.17
N THR A 352 27.39 -13.97 -4.13
CA THR A 352 26.67 -13.96 -2.86
C THR A 352 27.45 -13.14 -1.84
N VAL A 353 26.76 -12.19 -1.21
CA VAL A 353 27.29 -11.37 -0.11
C VAL A 353 26.46 -11.65 1.14
N GLN A 354 27.13 -11.89 2.26
CA GLN A 354 26.46 -12.09 3.55
C GLN A 354 26.37 -10.78 4.31
N ILE A 355 25.17 -10.43 4.74
CA ILE A 355 24.93 -9.26 5.57
C ILE A 355 24.46 -9.70 6.97
N THR A 356 25.11 -9.18 8.02
CA THR A 356 24.70 -9.43 9.41
C THR A 356 23.95 -8.20 9.92
N LEU A 357 22.70 -8.39 10.33
CA LEU A 357 21.84 -7.31 10.80
C LEU A 357 22.31 -6.73 12.12
N ALA A 358 22.31 -5.41 12.26
CA ALA A 358 22.62 -4.73 13.52
C ALA A 358 21.33 -4.42 14.31
N ASP A 359 21.46 -4.15 15.60
CA ASP A 359 20.39 -3.58 16.39
C ASP A 359 20.25 -2.09 16.02
N SER A 360 19.03 -1.68 15.63
CA SER A 360 18.74 -0.30 15.25
C SER A 360 19.01 0.71 16.37
N ALA A 361 18.88 0.29 17.63
CA ALA A 361 19.21 1.13 18.81
C ALA A 361 20.71 1.33 19.00
N SER A 362 21.55 0.40 18.50
CA SER A 362 23.01 0.49 18.61
C SER A 362 23.65 1.32 17.50
N VAL A 363 22.90 1.62 16.45
CA VAL A 363 23.39 2.42 15.33
C VAL A 363 23.38 3.88 15.73
N VAL A 364 24.55 4.40 16.06
CA VAL A 364 24.77 5.85 16.12
C VAL A 364 24.55 6.35 14.69
N ARG A 365 23.37 6.88 14.41
CA ARG A 365 23.14 7.58 13.14
C ARG A 365 24.09 8.78 13.17
N THR A 366 25.23 8.61 12.56
CA THR A 366 25.96 9.76 12.06
C THR A 366 25.10 10.27 10.88
N THR A 367 24.04 11.04 11.20
CA THR A 367 23.66 12.09 10.27
C THR A 367 24.99 12.67 9.81
N PRO A 368 25.20 12.91 8.50
CA PRO A 368 26.43 13.56 8.08
C PRO A 368 26.54 14.81 8.95
N VAL A 369 27.44 14.72 9.92
CA VAL A 369 27.78 15.86 10.75
C VAL A 369 28.43 16.78 9.75
N SER A 370 27.69 17.75 9.29
CA SER A 370 28.29 19.00 8.87
C SER A 370 29.38 19.30 9.91
N ALA A 371 30.58 19.55 9.42
CA ALA A 371 31.83 19.75 10.12
C ALA A 371 31.75 20.27 11.55
N PRO A 372 32.77 19.99 12.40
CA PRO A 372 32.72 20.20 13.84
C PRO A 372 32.23 21.60 14.16
N ILE A 373 31.21 21.67 15.00
CA ILE A 373 30.72 22.92 15.59
C ILE A 373 31.87 23.47 16.41
N VAL A 374 32.65 24.32 15.79
CA VAL A 374 33.44 25.33 16.52
C VAL A 374 32.40 26.20 17.20
N ARG A 375 32.39 26.16 18.52
CA ARG A 375 31.67 27.08 19.38
C ARG A 375 32.12 28.50 19.03
N ALA A 376 31.45 29.12 18.08
CA ALA A 376 31.61 30.54 17.82
C ALA A 376 30.66 31.27 18.73
N GLN A 377 31.26 31.99 19.65
CA GLN A 377 30.63 33.05 20.41
C GLN A 377 30.06 34.12 19.45
N ASN A 378 28.88 34.56 19.82
CA ASN A 378 28.21 35.84 19.49
C ASN A 378 28.75 36.71 18.34
N ASN A 379 27.81 37.09 17.47
CA ASN A 379 27.84 38.21 16.52
C ASN A 379 28.65 37.99 15.24
N GLU A 380 28.05 37.23 14.31
CA GLU A 380 28.23 37.56 12.89
C GLU A 380 26.85 37.62 12.23
N ILE A 381 26.48 38.79 11.73
CA ILE A 381 25.44 38.98 10.74
C ILE A 381 25.94 38.18 9.53
N SER A 382 25.35 37.02 9.30
CA SER A 382 25.70 36.16 8.18
C SER A 382 25.31 36.89 6.87
N ASN A 383 26.29 37.23 6.05
CA ASN A 383 26.12 37.75 4.70
C ASN A 383 25.71 36.63 3.72
N ASP A 384 24.70 35.84 4.08
CA ASP A 384 24.14 34.85 3.16
C ASP A 384 23.24 35.56 2.13
N PRO A 385 23.54 35.52 0.83
CA PRO A 385 22.76 36.21 -0.20
C PRO A 385 21.29 35.79 -0.21
N THR A 386 20.96 34.61 0.36
CA THR A 386 19.57 34.16 0.49
C THR A 386 18.78 35.03 1.49
N LEU A 387 19.41 35.44 2.60
CA LEU A 387 18.76 36.30 3.60
C LEU A 387 18.45 37.68 3.02
N GLU A 388 19.36 38.20 2.20
CA GLU A 388 19.15 39.47 1.51
C GLU A 388 18.01 39.33 0.47
N LYS A 389 18.00 38.27 -0.29
CA LYS A 389 16.96 37.98 -1.27
C LYS A 389 15.58 37.75 -0.64
N THR A 390 15.48 37.09 0.53
CA THR A 390 14.21 36.96 1.26
C THR A 390 13.70 38.32 1.73
N TRP A 391 14.59 39.21 2.14
CA TRP A 391 14.24 40.57 2.53
C TRP A 391 13.78 41.40 1.34
N GLU A 392 14.46 41.30 0.23
CA GLU A 392 14.09 42.03 -1.00
C GLU A 392 12.78 41.56 -1.62
N VAL A 393 12.66 40.27 -1.84
CA VAL A 393 11.55 39.65 -2.60
C VAL A 393 10.31 39.46 -1.74
N LEU A 394 10.46 38.88 -0.55
CA LEU A 394 9.34 38.53 0.33
C LEU A 394 9.07 39.60 1.39
N GLY A 395 10.09 40.33 1.80
CA GLY A 395 10.04 41.31 2.88
C GLY A 395 10.09 40.70 4.28
N ILE A 396 10.79 39.57 4.43
CA ILE A 396 10.96 38.88 5.71
C ILE A 396 12.46 38.64 6.03
N ARG A 397 12.81 38.72 7.29
CA ARG A 397 14.09 38.17 7.84
C ARG A 397 13.77 36.86 8.51
N ILE A 398 14.52 35.85 8.19
CA ILE A 398 14.32 34.48 8.68
C ILE A 398 15.59 33.94 9.36
N SER A 399 15.40 33.12 10.38
CA SER A 399 16.47 32.39 11.05
C SER A 399 16.05 30.94 11.29
N LYS A 400 17.02 30.10 11.66
CA LYS A 400 16.72 28.74 12.08
C LYS A 400 15.90 28.76 13.38
N VAL A 401 14.86 27.92 13.47
CA VAL A 401 14.06 27.77 14.70
C VAL A 401 15.00 27.33 15.84
N PRO A 402 15.08 28.10 16.95
CA PRO A 402 15.90 27.74 18.12
C PRO A 402 15.43 26.40 18.71
N GLU A 403 16.36 25.63 19.27
CA GLU A 403 16.05 24.34 19.93
C GLU A 403 14.97 24.48 21.01
N THR A 404 14.97 25.62 21.73
CA THR A 404 13.96 25.94 22.77
C THR A 404 12.55 26.13 22.20
N GLN A 405 12.43 26.37 20.92
CA GLN A 405 11.15 26.60 20.22
C GLN A 405 10.77 25.46 19.27
N LYS A 406 11.58 24.40 19.19
CA LYS A 406 11.23 23.22 18.35
C LYS A 406 9.91 22.56 18.73
N HIS A 407 9.46 22.67 19.96
CA HIS A 407 8.14 22.22 20.40
C HIS A 407 6.97 22.98 19.73
N MET A 408 7.25 24.14 19.12
CA MET A 408 6.26 24.89 18.32
C MET A 408 6.15 24.39 16.88
N LEU A 409 7.06 23.50 16.44
CA LEU A 409 6.96 22.82 15.16
C LEU A 409 5.91 21.72 15.27
N ASN A 410 4.90 21.77 14.42
CA ASN A 410 3.97 20.69 14.28
C ASN A 410 4.75 19.45 13.76
N PRO A 411 4.55 18.23 14.34
CA PRO A 411 5.22 17.00 13.87
C PRO A 411 5.07 16.69 12.38
N ARG A 412 4.14 17.37 11.70
CA ARG A 412 3.94 17.30 10.26
C ARG A 412 5.10 17.84 9.43
N TYR A 413 5.90 18.76 10.00
CA TYR A 413 6.99 19.43 9.29
C TYR A 413 8.33 19.00 9.83
N GLU A 414 9.25 18.65 8.95
CA GLU A 414 10.63 18.26 9.33
C GLU A 414 11.44 19.43 9.88
N GLY A 415 11.00 20.67 9.61
CA GLY A 415 11.64 21.87 10.10
C GLY A 415 10.86 23.13 9.72
N GLY A 416 11.55 24.27 9.78
CA GLY A 416 10.98 25.57 9.43
C GLY A 416 11.96 26.69 9.68
N MET A 417 11.65 27.88 9.14
CA MET A 417 12.43 29.10 9.34
C MET A 417 11.63 30.11 10.16
N LEU A 418 12.14 30.50 11.33
CA LEU A 418 11.51 31.50 12.19
C LEU A 418 11.54 32.87 11.51
N ILE A 419 10.41 33.53 11.42
CA ILE A 419 10.31 34.91 10.92
C ILE A 419 10.64 35.88 12.05
N GLU A 420 11.78 36.51 11.94
CA GLU A 420 12.28 37.45 12.96
C GLU A 420 11.79 38.88 12.74
N GLU A 421 11.59 39.23 11.46
CA GLU A 421 11.17 40.58 11.10
C GLU A 421 10.33 40.53 9.80
N VAL A 422 9.31 41.39 9.70
CA VAL A 422 8.50 41.58 8.52
C VAL A 422 8.52 43.06 8.13
N ARG A 423 8.96 43.35 6.91
CA ARG A 423 9.07 44.72 6.41
C ARG A 423 7.65 45.31 6.19
N PRO A 424 7.37 46.50 6.75
CA PRO A 424 6.10 47.16 6.49
C PRO A 424 5.82 47.32 5.00
N GLN A 425 4.56 47.16 4.57
CA GLN A 425 4.09 47.26 3.19
C GLN A 425 4.75 46.26 2.21
N SER A 426 5.43 45.24 2.72
CA SER A 426 5.98 44.14 1.89
C SER A 426 4.88 43.16 1.48
N PRO A 427 5.13 42.31 0.47
CA PRO A 427 4.24 41.19 0.14
C PRO A 427 3.86 40.35 1.37
N ALA A 428 4.82 40.04 2.24
CA ALA A 428 4.59 39.29 3.47
C ALA A 428 3.67 40.04 4.46
N ALA A 429 3.90 41.34 4.69
CA ALA A 429 3.09 42.14 5.60
C ALA A 429 1.63 42.27 5.11
N MET A 430 1.44 42.52 3.78
CA MET A 430 0.12 42.65 3.18
C MET A 430 -0.68 41.32 3.24
N ASN A 431 -0.01 40.19 3.31
CA ASN A 431 -0.64 38.87 3.40
C ASN A 431 -0.60 38.28 4.82
N GLY A 432 -0.40 39.14 5.82
CA GLY A 432 -0.64 38.82 7.23
C GLY A 432 0.44 38.00 7.91
N MET A 433 1.64 37.84 7.35
CA MET A 433 2.79 37.28 8.04
C MET A 433 3.20 38.19 9.20
N ARG A 434 3.67 37.63 10.31
CA ARG A 434 4.07 38.35 11.52
C ARG A 434 5.36 37.79 12.06
N ARG A 435 6.06 38.61 12.82
CA ARG A 435 7.18 38.17 13.64
C ARG A 435 6.74 37.05 14.59
N GLY A 436 7.55 36.00 14.68
CA GLY A 436 7.26 34.81 15.47
C GLY A 436 6.51 33.68 14.72
N ASP A 437 6.06 33.92 13.49
CA ASP A 437 5.58 32.86 12.64
C ASP A 437 6.78 31.98 12.21
N ILE A 438 6.52 30.71 11.92
CA ILE A 438 7.53 29.80 11.36
C ILE A 438 7.15 29.50 9.93
N LEU A 439 7.98 29.91 8.97
CA LEU A 439 7.81 29.61 7.55
C LEU A 439 8.14 28.13 7.33
N VAL A 440 7.16 27.31 6.95
CA VAL A 440 7.29 25.87 6.74
C VAL A 440 7.15 25.45 5.29
N GLY A 441 6.74 26.35 4.40
CA GLY A 441 6.65 26.03 2.97
C GLY A 441 6.53 27.27 2.07
N LEU A 442 7.11 27.15 0.86
CA LEU A 442 6.98 28.08 -0.25
C LEU A 442 6.61 27.31 -1.52
N HIS A 443 5.51 27.65 -2.16
CA HIS A 443 4.90 26.96 -3.28
C HIS A 443 4.64 25.47 -2.91
N ILE A 444 5.37 24.54 -3.51
CA ILE A 444 5.27 23.09 -3.27
C ILE A 444 6.42 22.55 -2.41
N TRP A 445 7.36 23.39 -2.00
CA TRP A 445 8.56 22.96 -1.27
C TRP A 445 8.48 23.30 0.21
N GLU A 446 8.86 22.36 1.07
CA GLU A 446 9.06 22.63 2.49
C GLU A 446 10.31 23.50 2.69
N THR A 447 10.23 24.42 3.64
CA THR A 447 11.32 25.33 3.99
C THR A 447 11.97 24.89 5.31
N VAL A 448 12.53 23.68 5.33
CA VAL A 448 13.18 23.08 6.51
C VAL A 448 14.40 23.87 6.97
N ASN A 449 15.12 24.44 6.01
CA ASN A 449 16.34 25.23 6.24
C ASN A 449 16.50 26.32 5.17
N LEU A 450 17.54 27.15 5.35
CA LEU A 450 17.81 28.27 4.45
C LEU A 450 18.08 27.86 3.00
N SER A 451 18.70 26.69 2.79
CA SER A 451 18.97 26.18 1.43
C SER A 451 17.68 25.86 0.67
N ASN A 452 16.63 25.39 1.35
CA ASN A 452 15.33 25.18 0.71
C ASN A 452 14.70 26.52 0.26
N VAL A 453 14.80 27.54 1.10
CA VAL A 453 14.33 28.90 0.72
C VAL A 453 15.12 29.44 -0.45
N SER A 454 16.45 29.28 -0.42
CA SER A 454 17.35 29.66 -1.51
C SER A 454 16.97 28.97 -2.83
N TYR A 455 16.69 27.67 -2.78
CA TYR A 455 16.27 26.89 -3.95
C TYR A 455 15.01 27.47 -4.60
N VAL A 456 13.99 27.80 -3.80
CA VAL A 456 12.73 28.35 -4.32
C VAL A 456 12.94 29.72 -4.92
N LEU A 457 13.63 30.63 -4.22
CA LEU A 457 13.84 32.00 -4.66
C LEU A 457 14.82 32.11 -5.84
N SER A 458 15.67 31.11 -6.06
CA SER A 458 16.60 31.06 -7.18
C SER A 458 16.08 30.24 -8.37
N ASN A 459 14.86 29.71 -8.29
CA ASN A 459 14.27 28.91 -9.32
C ASN A 459 13.97 29.76 -10.55
N SER A 460 14.42 29.36 -11.74
CA SER A 460 14.17 30.04 -13.02
C SER A 460 12.67 30.18 -13.36
N LYS A 461 11.82 29.32 -12.78
CA LYS A 461 10.37 29.36 -12.94
C LYS A 461 9.65 30.20 -11.87
N LEU A 462 10.37 30.88 -10.98
CA LEU A 462 9.78 31.75 -9.94
C LEU A 462 8.74 32.74 -10.49
N PRO A 463 8.92 33.36 -11.66
CA PRO A 463 7.89 34.23 -12.24
C PRO A 463 6.58 33.51 -12.56
N SER A 464 6.63 32.24 -12.90
CA SER A 464 5.42 31.45 -13.18
C SER A 464 4.68 31.00 -11.90
N PHE A 465 5.27 31.16 -10.72
CA PHE A 465 4.65 30.90 -9.43
C PHE A 465 4.02 32.13 -8.79
N ASN A 466 3.92 33.24 -9.51
CA ASN A 466 3.35 34.48 -9.01
C ASN A 466 1.81 34.49 -9.15
N PRO A 467 1.03 34.65 -8.05
CA PRO A 467 1.50 34.88 -6.68
C PRO A 467 2.04 33.62 -5.99
N LEU A 468 3.18 33.76 -5.29
CA LEU A 468 3.86 32.66 -4.64
C LEU A 468 3.09 32.21 -3.39
N LYS A 469 2.62 30.98 -3.37
CA LYS A 469 1.94 30.38 -2.20
C LYS A 469 2.95 30.18 -1.06
N PHE A 470 2.54 30.48 0.18
CA PHE A 470 3.35 30.24 1.37
C PHE A 470 2.56 29.54 2.47
N TYR A 471 3.27 28.88 3.37
CA TYR A 471 2.72 28.23 4.55
C TYR A 471 3.53 28.63 5.78
N ILE A 472 2.82 29.03 6.85
CA ILE A 472 3.41 29.40 8.14
C ILE A 472 2.73 28.64 9.27
N LEU A 473 3.49 28.40 10.35
CA LEU A 473 2.91 27.97 11.63
C LEU A 473 2.77 29.18 12.55
N ARG A 474 1.58 29.35 13.11
CA ARG A 474 1.26 30.35 14.13
C ARG A 474 0.47 29.68 15.23
N LYS A 475 0.98 29.66 16.46
CA LYS A 475 0.34 28.97 17.61
C LYS A 475 -0.06 27.53 17.31
N ASN A 476 0.79 26.78 16.64
CA ASN A 476 0.60 25.41 16.22
C ASN A 476 -0.47 25.16 15.09
N GLU A 477 -1.03 26.23 14.54
CA GLU A 477 -1.91 26.17 13.39
C GLU A 477 -1.16 26.48 12.09
N THR A 478 -1.40 25.72 11.04
CA THR A 478 -0.86 26.01 9.70
C THR A 478 -1.74 27.02 9.00
N LEU A 479 -1.20 28.18 8.70
CA LEU A 479 -1.84 29.21 7.90
C LEU A 479 -1.15 29.29 6.54
N TYR A 480 -1.88 29.66 5.51
CA TYR A 480 -1.32 29.88 4.17
C TYR A 480 -1.86 31.15 3.53
N GLY A 481 -1.16 31.61 2.52
CA GLY A 481 -1.55 32.78 1.72
C GLY A 481 -0.76 32.84 0.43
N HIS A 482 -0.92 33.92 -0.31
CA HIS A 482 -0.29 34.12 -1.61
C HIS A 482 0.44 35.46 -1.64
N LEU A 483 1.74 35.43 -1.95
CA LEU A 483 2.62 36.59 -2.02
C LEU A 483 2.70 37.08 -3.49
N PRO A 484 2.13 38.25 -3.82
CA PRO A 484 2.41 38.86 -5.10
C PRO A 484 3.88 39.33 -5.13
N LEU A 485 4.68 38.71 -5.99
CA LEU A 485 6.11 39.02 -6.11
C LEU A 485 6.29 40.18 -7.12
N ASN A 486 6.98 41.24 -6.73
CA ASN A 486 7.46 42.26 -7.62
C ASN A 486 8.84 41.82 -8.15
N LEU A 487 8.84 41.16 -9.31
CA LEU A 487 10.05 40.61 -9.95
C LEU A 487 10.72 41.59 -10.91
N ASP A 488 10.15 42.79 -11.09
CA ASP A 488 10.63 43.82 -12.05
C ASP A 488 11.76 44.72 -11.51
N SER A 489 12.28 44.42 -10.31
CA SER A 489 13.36 45.23 -9.69
C SER A 489 14.65 44.42 -9.52
N THR A 490 15.12 43.77 -10.56
CA THR A 490 16.52 43.32 -10.60
C THR A 490 17.25 44.15 -11.63
N PRO A 491 18.34 44.89 -11.27
CA PRO A 491 19.10 45.68 -12.19
C PRO A 491 19.83 44.86 -13.24
#